data_0257730b7e981a82ae53b685ea7f4f8a
#
_entry.id   0257730b7e981a82ae53b685ea7f4f8a
#
_cell.length_a   1.000
_cell.length_b   1.000
_cell.length_c   1.000
_cell.angle_alpha   90.00
_cell.angle_beta   90.00
_cell.angle_gamma   90.00
#
_symmetry.space_group_name_H-M   'P 1'
#
loop_
_entity.id
_entity.type
_entity.pdbx_description
1 polymer ?
#
loop_
_entity_poly.entity_id
_entity_poly.type
_entity_poly.pdbx_seq_one_letter_code
_entity_poly.pdbx_strand_id
1 'polypeptide(L)'
;MPKMPFSFPGGSQPELDYQDMADRNMAESYWQMEVVKFAHLHGWRVYHALPARRGERYLTAQLGDKGFPDCIMVKTFLNGPSYGKSIVLAVELKSTKGRATAEQLAWIDAFARTDGVVA
;
A
#
# COMPACT_ATOMS: atom_id res chain seq x y z
N MET A 1 -13.75 -18.04 -0.71
CA MET A 1 -12.79 -16.95 -0.55
C MET A 1 -11.48 -17.49 -0.07
N PRO A 2 -10.37 -17.15 -0.74
CA PRO A 2 -9.09 -17.68 -0.31
C PRO A 2 -8.75 -17.20 1.10
N LYS A 3 -8.06 -18.06 1.83
CA LYS A 3 -7.60 -17.72 3.16
C LYS A 3 -6.52 -16.67 3.05
N MET A 4 -6.57 -15.67 3.90
CA MET A 4 -5.53 -14.67 3.95
C MET A 4 -4.23 -15.26 4.47
N PRO A 5 -3.07 -14.77 3.99
CA PRO A 5 -1.77 -15.32 4.39
C PRO A 5 -1.39 -14.97 5.82
N PHE A 6 -2.14 -14.11 6.49
CA PHE A 6 -1.90 -13.71 7.86
C PHE A 6 -3.24 -13.54 8.57
N SER A 7 -3.22 -13.67 9.89
CA SER A 7 -4.42 -13.48 10.70
C SER A 7 -4.52 -12.05 11.16
N PHE A 8 -5.75 -11.56 11.26
CA PHE A 8 -5.98 -10.28 11.90
C PHE A 8 -5.81 -10.42 13.41
N PRO A 9 -5.33 -9.37 14.07
CA PRO A 9 -5.24 -9.37 15.53
C PRO A 9 -6.59 -9.70 16.16
N GLY A 10 -6.58 -10.53 17.18
CA GLY A 10 -7.80 -10.93 17.85
C GLY A 10 -8.57 -12.05 17.19
N GLY A 11 -8.08 -12.59 16.09
CA GLY A 11 -8.74 -13.69 15.38
C GLY A 11 -10.01 -13.31 14.65
N SER A 12 -10.28 -12.02 14.49
CA SER A 12 -11.45 -11.54 13.76
C SER A 12 -11.40 -11.96 12.30
N GLN A 13 -12.54 -12.33 11.76
CA GLN A 13 -12.66 -12.54 10.33
C GLN A 13 -12.92 -11.22 9.62
N PRO A 14 -12.35 -11.00 8.43
CA PRO A 14 -12.60 -9.75 7.71
C PRO A 14 -14.07 -9.47 7.48
N GLU A 15 -14.88 -10.51 7.28
CA GLU A 15 -16.31 -10.37 7.05
C GLU A 15 -17.04 -9.78 8.26
N LEU A 16 -16.58 -10.11 9.46
CA LEU A 16 -17.18 -9.58 10.68
C LEU A 16 -16.91 -8.09 10.82
N ASP A 17 -15.71 -7.66 10.43
CA ASP A 17 -15.33 -6.26 10.48
C ASP A 17 -16.07 -5.46 9.41
N TYR A 18 -16.37 -6.07 8.26
CA TYR A 18 -17.12 -5.42 7.20
C TYR A 18 -18.58 -5.18 7.56
N GLN A 19 -19.09 -5.84 8.55
CA GLN A 19 -20.43 -5.54 9.03
C GLN A 19 -20.51 -4.13 9.60
N ASP A 20 -19.39 -3.61 10.06
CA ASP A 20 -19.26 -2.22 10.41
C ASP A 20 -18.78 -1.45 9.19
N MET A 21 -19.68 -1.19 8.29
CA MET A 21 -19.36 -0.55 7.02
C MET A 21 -18.90 0.90 7.17
N ALA A 22 -18.98 1.45 8.36
CA ALA A 22 -18.42 2.76 8.62
C ALA A 22 -16.90 2.74 8.65
N ASP A 23 -16.28 1.57 8.82
CA ASP A 23 -14.84 1.46 8.94
C ASP A 23 -14.17 1.29 7.58
N ARG A 24 -13.97 2.42 6.90
CA ARG A 24 -13.24 2.45 5.63
C ARG A 24 -11.80 1.99 5.78
N ASN A 25 -11.20 2.23 6.96
CA ASN A 25 -9.82 1.88 7.19
C ASN A 25 -9.61 0.37 7.12
N MET A 26 -10.57 -0.39 7.62
CA MET A 26 -10.50 -1.84 7.55
C MET A 26 -10.56 -2.33 6.10
N ALA A 27 -11.46 -1.77 5.29
CA ALA A 27 -11.57 -2.14 3.89
C ALA A 27 -10.28 -1.81 3.11
N GLU A 28 -9.73 -0.63 3.35
CA GLU A 28 -8.47 -0.24 2.71
C GLU A 28 -7.32 -1.14 3.16
N SER A 29 -7.26 -1.45 4.44
CA SER A 29 -6.22 -2.34 4.97
C SER A 29 -6.28 -3.72 4.33
N TYR A 30 -7.49 -4.25 4.14
CA TYR A 30 -7.65 -5.53 3.46
C TYR A 30 -7.08 -5.50 2.04
N TRP A 31 -7.43 -4.47 1.28
CA TRP A 31 -6.95 -4.32 -0.08
C TRP A 31 -5.43 -4.16 -0.13
N GLN A 32 -4.88 -3.40 0.80
CA GLN A 32 -3.43 -3.19 0.88
C GLN A 32 -2.71 -4.51 1.13
N MET A 33 -3.24 -5.34 2.02
CA MET A 33 -2.68 -6.65 2.29
C MET A 33 -2.70 -7.56 1.07
N GLU A 34 -3.79 -7.54 0.31
CA GLU A 34 -3.90 -8.33 -0.91
C GLU A 34 -2.91 -7.85 -1.98
N VAL A 35 -2.71 -6.55 -2.09
CA VAL A 35 -1.74 -5.99 -3.03
C VAL A 35 -0.32 -6.41 -2.66
N VAL A 36 0.03 -6.36 -1.37
CA VAL A 36 1.35 -6.78 -0.90
C VAL A 36 1.58 -8.26 -1.21
N LYS A 37 0.60 -9.10 -0.94
CA LYS A 37 0.67 -10.52 -1.23
C LYS A 37 0.90 -10.77 -2.73
N PHE A 38 0.13 -10.10 -3.57
CA PHE A 38 0.26 -10.24 -5.01
C PHE A 38 1.64 -9.79 -5.49
N ALA A 39 2.12 -8.67 -4.96
CA ALA A 39 3.44 -8.15 -5.33
C ALA A 39 4.55 -9.14 -4.94
N HIS A 40 4.48 -9.72 -3.75
CA HIS A 40 5.45 -10.71 -3.32
C HIS A 40 5.47 -11.94 -4.24
N LEU A 41 4.30 -12.38 -4.70
CA LEU A 41 4.20 -13.50 -5.63
C LEU A 41 4.93 -13.23 -6.95
N HIS A 42 5.03 -11.96 -7.32
CA HIS A 42 5.70 -11.55 -8.56
C HIS A 42 7.12 -11.02 -8.34
N GLY A 43 7.69 -11.24 -7.17
CA GLY A 43 9.09 -10.94 -6.90
C GLY A 43 9.38 -9.50 -6.54
N TRP A 44 8.39 -8.73 -6.12
CA TRP A 44 8.58 -7.36 -5.65
C TRP A 44 8.95 -7.32 -4.18
N ARG A 45 9.84 -6.42 -3.83
CA ARG A 45 10.01 -6.00 -2.44
C ARG A 45 9.02 -4.89 -2.16
N VAL A 46 8.40 -4.91 -0.99
CA VAL A 46 7.34 -3.96 -0.68
C VAL A 46 7.61 -3.30 0.66
N TYR A 47 7.51 -1.98 0.67
CA TYR A 47 7.42 -1.21 1.91
C TYR A 47 6.04 -0.57 1.99
N HIS A 48 5.38 -0.76 3.11
CA HIS A 48 4.07 -0.20 3.36
C HIS A 48 4.03 0.35 4.79
N ALA A 49 3.74 1.63 4.92
CA ALA A 49 3.60 2.24 6.24
C ALA A 49 2.22 1.92 6.81
N LEU A 50 2.19 1.43 8.03
CA LEU A 50 0.94 1.12 8.71
C LEU A 50 0.64 2.23 9.72
N PRO A 51 -0.56 2.84 9.66
CA PRO A 51 -0.95 3.81 10.68
C PRO A 51 -1.07 3.14 12.04
N ALA A 52 -0.56 3.77 13.05
CA ALA A 52 -0.75 3.34 14.43
C ALA A 52 -2.00 3.97 15.00
N ARG A 53 -2.78 3.18 15.75
CA ARG A 53 -3.96 3.70 16.41
C ARG A 53 -3.57 4.48 17.65
N ARG A 54 -4.09 5.70 17.77
CA ARG A 54 -3.96 6.52 18.95
C ARG A 54 -5.34 7.01 19.36
N GLY A 55 -5.91 6.38 20.40
CA GLY A 55 -7.29 6.61 20.77
C GLY A 55 -8.21 6.15 19.65
N GLU A 56 -9.03 7.05 19.13
CA GLU A 56 -9.94 6.77 18.03
C GLU A 56 -9.36 7.15 16.66
N ARG A 57 -8.10 7.56 16.62
CA ARG A 57 -7.46 8.02 15.39
C ARG A 57 -6.36 7.05 14.97
N TYR A 58 -6.20 6.92 13.66
CA TYR A 58 -5.06 6.23 13.08
C TYR A 58 -4.08 7.28 12.60
N LEU A 59 -2.88 7.25 13.17
CA LEU A 59 -1.82 8.20 12.85
C LEU A 59 -0.58 7.43 12.41
N THR A 60 0.03 7.91 11.34
CA THR A 60 1.34 7.45 10.93
C THR A 60 2.36 8.50 11.39
N ALA A 61 3.27 8.08 12.26
CA ALA A 61 4.35 8.96 12.68
C ALA A 61 5.30 9.14 11.51
N GLN A 62 5.46 10.38 11.07
CA GLN A 62 6.37 10.69 9.98
C GLN A 62 6.87 12.11 10.12
N LEU A 63 8.05 12.33 9.57
CA LEU A 63 8.66 13.64 9.45
C LEU A 63 8.81 13.96 7.97
N GLY A 64 8.48 15.19 7.60
CA GLY A 64 8.58 15.62 6.21
C GLY A 64 7.24 15.96 5.61
N ASP A 65 7.18 15.96 4.29
CA ASP A 65 6.00 16.41 3.58
C ASP A 65 4.90 15.37 3.58
N LYS A 66 3.67 15.83 3.71
CA LYS A 66 2.49 14.97 3.76
C LYS A 66 2.22 14.31 2.42
N GLY A 67 1.49 13.22 2.46
CA GLY A 67 0.90 12.60 1.29
C GLY A 67 1.78 11.54 0.63
N PHE A 68 2.83 11.09 1.30
CA PHE A 68 3.67 10.05 0.76
C PHE A 68 2.84 8.82 0.38
N PRO A 69 3.14 8.16 -0.76
CA PRO A 69 2.37 7.00 -1.21
C PRO A 69 2.31 5.87 -0.19
N ASP A 70 1.21 5.12 -0.23
CA ASP A 70 0.98 4.01 0.71
C ASP A 70 2.05 2.94 0.62
N CYS A 71 2.48 2.62 -0.59
CA CYS A 71 3.45 1.56 -0.83
C CYS A 71 4.57 2.04 -1.73
N ILE A 72 5.77 1.58 -1.43
CA ILE A 72 6.89 1.64 -2.35
C ILE A 72 7.32 0.22 -2.63
N MET A 73 7.40 -0.13 -3.90
CA MET A 73 7.77 -1.47 -4.34
C MET A 73 8.97 -1.40 -5.24
N VAL A 74 9.87 -2.37 -5.10
CA VAL A 74 11.07 -2.44 -5.92
C VAL A 74 11.19 -3.86 -6.48
N LYS A 75 11.42 -3.96 -7.76
CA LYS A 75 11.68 -5.24 -8.39
C LYS A 75 13.03 -5.20 -9.10
N THR A 76 13.84 -6.22 -8.84
CA THR A 76 15.10 -6.43 -9.53
C THR A 76 14.92 -7.53 -10.55
N PHE A 77 15.33 -7.29 -11.78
CA PHE A 77 15.24 -8.27 -12.86
C PHE A 77 16.39 -9.27 -12.74
N LEU A 78 16.03 -10.55 -12.66
CA LEU A 78 17.01 -11.64 -12.48
C LEU A 78 17.34 -12.37 -13.78
N ASN A 79 16.73 -11.97 -14.90
CA ASN A 79 16.99 -12.52 -16.22
C ASN A 79 16.60 -11.52 -17.29
N GLY A 80 16.89 -11.87 -18.54
CA GLY A 80 16.51 -11.06 -19.69
C GLY A 80 17.39 -9.84 -19.90
N PRO A 81 17.00 -8.96 -20.83
CA PRO A 81 17.82 -7.78 -21.19
C PRO A 81 17.98 -6.76 -20.07
N SER A 82 17.10 -6.80 -19.08
CA SER A 82 17.17 -5.90 -17.94
C SER A 82 17.83 -6.51 -16.70
N TYR A 83 18.53 -7.63 -16.87
CA TYR A 83 19.19 -8.33 -15.75
C TYR A 83 20.00 -7.38 -14.89
N GLY A 84 19.80 -7.50 -13.60
CA GLY A 84 20.51 -6.68 -12.60
C GLY A 84 19.97 -5.29 -12.40
N LYS A 85 19.03 -4.85 -13.22
CA LYS A 85 18.39 -3.54 -13.05
C LYS A 85 17.17 -3.65 -12.16
N SER A 86 16.85 -2.56 -11.49
CA SER A 86 15.67 -2.48 -10.64
C SER A 86 14.76 -1.35 -11.09
N ILE A 87 13.47 -1.54 -10.86
CA ILE A 87 12.49 -0.46 -11.04
C ILE A 87 11.77 -0.23 -9.71
N VAL A 88 11.30 1.00 -9.54
CA VAL A 88 10.55 1.41 -8.36
C VAL A 88 9.13 1.76 -8.78
N LEU A 89 8.17 1.26 -8.05
CA LEU A 89 6.76 1.56 -8.24
C LEU A 89 6.22 2.23 -6.97
N ALA A 90 5.73 3.45 -7.13
CA ALA A 90 5.07 4.17 -6.04
C ALA A 90 3.56 4.02 -6.22
N VAL A 91 2.89 3.51 -5.20
CA VAL A 91 1.48 3.12 -5.30
C VAL A 91 0.66 3.79 -4.21
N GLU A 92 -0.41 4.45 -4.63
CA GLU A 92 -1.42 5.00 -3.74
C GLU A 92 -2.68 4.17 -3.91
N LEU A 93 -3.16 3.57 -2.82
CA LEU A 93 -4.33 2.71 -2.84
C LEU A 93 -5.53 3.43 -2.25
N LYS A 94 -6.63 3.45 -3.00
CA LYS A 94 -7.86 4.10 -2.57
C LYS A 94 -9.04 3.14 -2.70
N SER A 95 -9.98 3.24 -1.77
CA SER A 95 -11.27 2.58 -1.91
C SER A 95 -12.07 3.27 -3.00
N THR A 96 -13.17 2.63 -3.44
CA THR A 96 -14.03 3.21 -4.48
C THR A 96 -14.58 4.59 -4.10
N LYS A 97 -14.69 4.87 -2.81
CA LYS A 97 -15.18 6.15 -2.31
C LYS A 97 -14.06 7.11 -1.92
N GLY A 98 -12.84 6.61 -1.87
CA GLY A 98 -11.69 7.43 -1.51
C GLY A 98 -11.20 8.24 -2.69
N ARG A 99 -10.61 9.40 -2.38
CA ARG A 99 -9.99 10.26 -3.38
C ARG A 99 -8.61 10.64 -2.91
N ALA A 100 -7.68 10.72 -3.84
CA ALA A 100 -6.34 11.18 -3.53
C ALA A 100 -6.37 12.66 -3.18
N THR A 101 -5.62 13.04 -2.13
CA THR A 101 -5.47 14.44 -1.77
C THR A 101 -4.51 15.14 -2.73
N ALA A 102 -4.49 16.47 -2.70
CA ALA A 102 -3.55 17.22 -3.52
C ALA A 102 -2.10 16.87 -3.19
N GLU A 103 -1.81 16.66 -1.91
CA GLU A 103 -0.46 16.27 -1.46
C GLU A 103 -0.07 14.89 -1.97
N GLN A 104 -1.00 13.94 -1.97
CA GLN A 104 -0.75 12.60 -2.51
C GLN A 104 -0.48 12.65 -4.01
N LEU A 105 -1.28 13.42 -4.74
CA LEU A 105 -1.10 13.58 -6.19
C LEU A 105 0.23 14.26 -6.51
N ALA A 106 0.66 15.21 -5.68
CA ALA A 106 1.95 15.88 -5.89
C ALA A 106 3.12 14.90 -5.74
N TRP A 107 3.06 14.00 -4.77
CA TRP A 107 4.07 12.96 -4.60
C TRP A 107 4.11 12.01 -5.80
N ILE A 108 2.94 11.54 -6.24
CA ILE A 108 2.84 10.62 -7.38
C ILE A 108 3.38 11.29 -8.65
N ASP A 109 3.01 12.55 -8.88
CA ASP A 109 3.52 13.28 -10.05
C ASP A 109 5.05 13.44 -10.01
N ALA A 110 5.60 13.76 -8.83
CA ALA A 110 7.04 13.88 -8.68
C ALA A 110 7.76 12.56 -8.96
N PHE A 111 7.24 11.46 -8.43
CA PHE A 111 7.79 10.14 -8.71
C PHE A 111 7.71 9.80 -10.20
N ALA A 112 6.59 10.13 -10.84
CA ALA A 112 6.38 9.84 -12.26
C ALA A 112 7.38 10.55 -13.18
N ARG A 113 7.95 11.64 -12.72
CA ARG A 113 8.97 12.40 -13.48
C ARG A 113 10.38 11.86 -13.28
N THR A 114 10.56 10.89 -12.40
CA THR A 114 11.87 10.32 -12.11
C THR A 114 12.14 9.15 -13.03
N ASP A 115 13.34 9.10 -13.60
CA ASP A 115 13.72 7.97 -14.45
C ASP A 115 13.80 6.69 -13.62
N GLY A 116 13.20 5.62 -14.14
CA GLY A 116 13.20 4.32 -13.47
C GLY A 116 12.17 4.15 -12.38
N VAL A 117 11.29 5.14 -12.19
CA VAL A 117 10.20 5.05 -11.22
C VAL A 117 8.86 5.12 -11.98
N VAL A 118 7.97 4.23 -11.60
CA VAL A 118 6.59 4.23 -12.09
C VAL A 118 5.66 4.56 -10.94
N ALA A 119 4.75 5.44 -11.17
CA ALA A 119 3.83 5.88 -10.11
C ALA A 119 2.40 6.00 -10.64
#